data_1007622c51b5f6e43641637d6b555e55
#
_entry.id   1007622c51b5f6e43641637d6b555e55
#
_cell.length_a   1.000
_cell.length_b   1.000
_cell.length_c   1.000
_cell.angle_alpha   90.00
_cell.angle_beta   90.00
_cell.angle_gamma   90.00
#
_symmetry.space_group_name_H-M   'P 1'
#
loop_
_entity.id
_entity.type
_entity.pdbx_description
1 polymer ?
#
loop_
_entity_poly.entity_id
_entity_poly.type
_entity_poly.pdbx_seq_one_letter_code
_entity_poly.pdbx_strand_id
1 'polypeptide(L)'
;MNETFELIPAIDLKGGKCVRLQEGDLSRSIQYSDDPLAMALHWQELGAARLHLVDLDGAFSGSAQHLRVAQSIFRNLKIPVQFGGGLRTLEHIERVLASGADRAILGTVAVEKPETVAEAVRRHGDRIVIGIDARDGLVAVRGWVERSDISAVDLARKAKVLGVGRVIYTDVSRDGMLGGVNFEATARLASEAGIRVIASGGVASEKDVRTLWGYRACGVEGVILGRSLYEKRIDLRDLQTRTCSWS
;
A
#
# COMPACT_ATOMS: atom_id res chain seq x y z
N MET A 1 -13.23 2.70 20.35
CA MET A 1 -12.99 1.44 19.63
C MET A 1 -11.50 1.33 19.44
N ASN A 2 -10.85 0.30 20.01
CA ASN A 2 -9.43 0.05 19.75
C ASN A 2 -9.29 -0.39 18.28
N GLU A 3 -9.02 0.57 17.39
CA GLU A 3 -8.64 0.21 16.02
C GLU A 3 -7.27 -0.49 16.10
N THR A 4 -7.25 -1.75 15.69
CA THR A 4 -6.03 -2.55 15.64
C THR A 4 -5.09 -1.96 14.61
N PHE A 5 -3.84 -1.69 14.99
CA PHE A 5 -2.80 -1.24 14.07
C PHE A 5 -2.43 -2.38 13.11
N GLU A 6 -2.66 -2.18 11.80
CA GLU A 6 -2.48 -3.22 10.79
C GLU A 6 -1.00 -3.39 10.39
N LEU A 7 -0.47 -4.62 10.51
CA LEU A 7 0.82 -5.03 9.93
C LEU A 7 0.54 -5.73 8.60
N ILE A 8 0.94 -5.13 7.48
CA ILE A 8 0.49 -5.52 6.14
C ILE A 8 1.70 -5.95 5.30
N PRO A 9 1.97 -7.25 5.14
CA PRO A 9 2.97 -7.72 4.17
C PRO A 9 2.63 -7.30 2.76
N ALA A 10 3.65 -7.01 1.96
CA ALA A 10 3.49 -6.62 0.56
C ALA A 10 4.08 -7.63 -0.40
N ILE A 11 3.37 -7.88 -1.51
CA ILE A 11 3.83 -8.59 -2.69
C ILE A 11 3.72 -7.68 -3.89
N ASP A 12 4.82 -7.45 -4.58
CA ASP A 12 4.87 -6.75 -5.85
C ASP A 12 4.98 -7.76 -6.98
N LEU A 13 4.09 -7.67 -7.97
CA LEU A 13 4.06 -8.54 -9.15
C LEU A 13 4.74 -7.86 -10.33
N LYS A 14 5.73 -8.55 -10.92
CA LYS A 14 6.37 -8.17 -12.19
C LYS A 14 6.64 -9.43 -13.00
N GLY A 15 6.15 -9.46 -14.25
CA GLY A 15 6.25 -10.67 -15.09
C GLY A 15 5.62 -11.92 -14.44
N GLY A 16 4.60 -11.74 -13.60
CA GLY A 16 3.93 -12.82 -12.87
C GLY A 16 4.68 -13.37 -11.66
N LYS A 17 5.77 -12.74 -11.24
CA LYS A 17 6.65 -13.17 -10.14
C LYS A 17 6.63 -12.17 -8.99
N CYS A 18 7.04 -12.62 -7.79
CA CYS A 18 7.23 -11.74 -6.63
C CYS A 18 8.59 -11.04 -6.73
N VAL A 19 8.56 -9.71 -6.75
CA VAL A 19 9.77 -8.88 -6.82
C VAL A 19 9.74 -7.77 -5.77
N ARG A 20 10.87 -7.11 -5.58
CA ARG A 20 10.96 -5.81 -4.89
C ARG A 20 11.85 -4.89 -5.70
N LEU A 21 11.40 -3.65 -5.85
CA LEU A 21 12.19 -2.59 -6.48
C LEU A 21 13.02 -1.85 -5.42
N GLN A 22 14.08 -1.22 -5.84
CA GLN A 22 14.81 -0.24 -5.04
C GLN A 22 14.46 1.15 -5.58
N GLU A 23 13.91 2.02 -4.73
CA GLU A 23 13.45 3.38 -5.09
C GLU A 23 12.52 3.42 -6.32
N GLY A 24 11.79 2.32 -6.58
CA GLY A 24 10.90 2.18 -7.73
C GLY A 24 11.58 1.91 -9.08
N ASP A 25 12.90 1.72 -9.10
CA ASP A 25 13.63 1.47 -10.33
C ASP A 25 13.41 0.02 -10.83
N LEU A 26 12.76 -0.12 -11.98
CA LEU A 26 12.47 -1.42 -12.60
C LEU A 26 13.73 -2.21 -12.95
N SER A 27 14.86 -1.53 -13.25
CA SER A 27 16.14 -2.17 -13.56
C SER A 27 16.81 -2.75 -12.31
N ARG A 28 16.45 -2.23 -11.13
CA ARG A 28 16.97 -2.63 -9.81
C ARG A 28 15.98 -3.50 -9.06
N SER A 29 15.37 -4.47 -9.76
CA SER A 29 14.44 -5.41 -9.17
C SER A 29 15.13 -6.66 -8.63
N ILE A 30 14.77 -7.07 -7.41
CA ILE A 30 15.20 -8.33 -6.81
C ILE A 30 14.01 -9.28 -6.84
N GLN A 31 14.18 -10.46 -7.44
CA GLN A 31 13.16 -11.50 -7.43
C GLN A 31 13.30 -12.36 -6.16
N TYR A 32 12.18 -12.58 -5.48
CA TYR A 32 12.12 -13.38 -4.24
C TYR A 32 11.38 -14.71 -4.42
N SER A 33 10.42 -14.77 -5.36
CA SER A 33 9.68 -16.01 -5.62
C SER A 33 9.10 -16.03 -7.04
N ASP A 34 9.04 -17.22 -7.63
CA ASP A 34 8.31 -17.49 -8.88
C ASP A 34 6.83 -17.80 -8.64
N ASP A 35 6.44 -18.08 -7.39
CA ASP A 35 5.07 -18.43 -6.99
C ASP A 35 4.47 -17.39 -6.03
N PRO A 36 3.70 -16.41 -6.56
CA PRO A 36 3.04 -15.39 -5.74
C PRO A 36 1.97 -15.96 -4.80
N LEU A 37 1.30 -17.07 -5.18
CA LEU A 37 0.29 -17.68 -4.33
C LEU A 37 0.93 -18.33 -3.10
N ALA A 38 2.00 -19.10 -3.29
CA ALA A 38 2.73 -19.69 -2.18
C ALA A 38 3.27 -18.63 -1.23
N MET A 39 3.78 -17.50 -1.75
CA MET A 39 4.24 -16.37 -0.94
C MET A 39 3.09 -15.74 -0.15
N ALA A 40 1.93 -15.56 -0.76
CA ALA A 40 0.75 -14.98 -0.10
C ALA A 40 0.23 -15.89 1.03
N LEU A 41 0.19 -17.20 0.81
CA LEU A 41 -0.16 -18.20 1.83
C LEU A 41 0.87 -18.19 2.98
N HIS A 42 2.15 -18.09 2.67
CA HIS A 42 3.20 -17.96 3.68
C HIS A 42 2.98 -16.76 4.61
N TRP A 43 2.67 -15.58 4.07
CA TRP A 43 2.37 -14.41 4.92
C TRP A 43 1.12 -14.61 5.76
N GLN A 44 0.07 -15.24 5.22
CA GLN A 44 -1.12 -15.60 6.00
C GLN A 44 -0.77 -16.56 7.16
N GLU A 45 0.05 -17.58 6.92
CA GLU A 45 0.49 -18.56 7.95
C GLU A 45 1.32 -17.90 9.06
N LEU A 46 2.05 -16.82 8.74
CA LEU A 46 2.77 -16.01 9.71
C LEU A 46 1.88 -15.02 10.48
N GLY A 47 0.55 -15.05 10.25
CA GLY A 47 -0.42 -14.25 10.99
C GLY A 47 -0.74 -12.89 10.40
N ALA A 48 -0.43 -12.63 9.12
CA ALA A 48 -0.87 -11.40 8.45
C ALA A 48 -2.39 -11.25 8.55
N ALA A 49 -2.85 -10.05 8.96
CA ALA A 49 -4.28 -9.72 9.01
C ALA A 49 -4.82 -9.23 7.66
N ARG A 50 -3.96 -8.78 6.78
CA ARG A 50 -4.23 -8.28 5.43
C ARG A 50 -2.99 -8.46 4.56
N LEU A 51 -3.17 -8.58 3.25
CA LEU A 51 -2.09 -8.56 2.26
C LEU A 51 -2.19 -7.31 1.37
N HIS A 52 -1.05 -6.68 1.09
CA HIS A 52 -0.91 -5.63 0.08
C HIS A 52 -0.33 -6.24 -1.20
N LEU A 53 -1.05 -6.14 -2.31
CA LEU A 53 -0.67 -6.71 -3.60
C LEU A 53 -0.60 -5.61 -4.65
N VAL A 54 0.54 -5.47 -5.32
CA VAL A 54 0.76 -4.45 -6.35
C VAL A 54 1.12 -5.10 -7.68
N ASP A 55 0.40 -4.75 -8.73
CA ASP A 55 0.74 -5.08 -10.11
C ASP A 55 1.62 -3.97 -10.69
N LEU A 56 2.95 -4.18 -10.65
CA LEU A 56 3.91 -3.19 -11.15
C LEU A 56 3.77 -2.99 -12.66
N ASP A 57 3.62 -4.06 -13.44
CA ASP A 57 3.45 -3.95 -14.88
C ASP A 57 2.17 -3.18 -15.22
N GLY A 58 1.11 -3.38 -14.42
CA GLY A 58 -0.13 -2.60 -14.49
C GLY A 58 0.06 -1.13 -14.14
N ALA A 59 0.86 -0.82 -13.13
CA ALA A 59 1.13 0.58 -12.74
C ALA A 59 1.75 1.39 -13.89
N PHE A 60 2.64 0.76 -14.67
CA PHE A 60 3.25 1.39 -15.84
C PHE A 60 2.33 1.39 -17.05
N SER A 61 1.70 0.27 -17.40
CA SER A 61 0.85 0.15 -18.60
C SER A 61 -0.51 0.84 -18.47
N GLY A 62 -0.99 1.06 -17.25
CA GLY A 62 -2.26 1.70 -16.98
C GLY A 62 -3.48 0.77 -16.95
N SER A 63 -3.25 -0.54 -16.98
CA SER A 63 -4.27 -1.57 -16.79
C SER A 63 -3.67 -2.78 -16.09
N ALA A 64 -4.44 -3.44 -15.20
CA ALA A 64 -3.96 -4.61 -14.46
C ALA A 64 -3.53 -5.75 -15.41
N GLN A 65 -2.25 -6.08 -15.41
CA GLN A 65 -1.64 -7.11 -16.26
C GLN A 65 -1.70 -8.49 -15.59
N HIS A 66 -1.61 -8.52 -14.25
CA HIS A 66 -1.54 -9.77 -13.47
C HIS A 66 -2.84 -10.09 -12.73
N LEU A 67 -4.01 -9.67 -13.25
CA LEU A 67 -5.29 -9.91 -12.59
C LEU A 67 -5.59 -11.39 -12.36
N ARG A 68 -5.16 -12.28 -13.27
CA ARG A 68 -5.35 -13.75 -13.08
C ARG A 68 -4.57 -14.28 -11.89
N VAL A 69 -3.34 -13.81 -11.70
CA VAL A 69 -2.51 -14.16 -10.52
C VAL A 69 -3.18 -13.61 -9.25
N ALA A 70 -3.61 -12.35 -9.27
CA ALA A 70 -4.32 -11.73 -8.16
C ALA A 70 -5.61 -12.48 -7.80
N GLN A 71 -6.42 -12.91 -8.79
CA GLN A 71 -7.63 -13.72 -8.57
C GLN A 71 -7.32 -15.06 -7.91
N SER A 72 -6.20 -15.72 -8.27
CA SER A 72 -5.77 -16.94 -7.58
C SER A 72 -5.49 -16.67 -6.11
N ILE A 73 -4.80 -15.57 -5.80
CA ILE A 73 -4.53 -15.14 -4.43
C ILE A 73 -5.83 -14.84 -3.68
N PHE A 74 -6.74 -14.03 -4.25
CA PHE A 74 -8.02 -13.65 -3.61
C PHE A 74 -8.87 -14.86 -3.24
N ARG A 75 -8.87 -15.92 -4.08
CA ARG A 75 -9.69 -17.14 -3.85
C ARG A 75 -9.10 -18.07 -2.79
N ASN A 76 -7.79 -18.09 -2.61
CA ASN A 76 -7.11 -19.06 -1.75
C ASN A 76 -6.76 -18.46 -0.37
N LEU A 77 -6.68 -17.13 -0.22
CA LEU A 77 -6.45 -16.52 1.08
C LEU A 77 -7.76 -16.39 1.88
N LYS A 78 -7.64 -16.54 3.20
CA LYS A 78 -8.72 -16.26 4.17
C LYS A 78 -8.66 -14.83 4.70
N ILE A 79 -7.54 -14.15 4.51
CA ILE A 79 -7.34 -12.75 4.89
C ILE A 79 -7.69 -11.81 3.73
N PRO A 80 -8.17 -10.59 4.01
CA PRO A 80 -8.46 -9.61 2.97
C PRO A 80 -7.20 -9.17 2.23
N VAL A 81 -7.36 -8.88 0.93
CA VAL A 81 -6.28 -8.42 0.06
C VAL A 81 -6.62 -7.04 -0.50
N GLN A 82 -5.74 -6.07 -0.31
CA GLN A 82 -5.83 -4.78 -1.00
C GLN A 82 -4.94 -4.82 -2.25
N PHE A 83 -5.48 -4.33 -3.37
CA PHE A 83 -4.83 -4.43 -4.68
C PHE A 83 -4.64 -3.06 -5.33
N GLY A 84 -3.43 -2.82 -5.86
CA GLY A 84 -3.08 -1.64 -6.65
C GLY A 84 -2.32 -1.99 -7.93
N GLY A 85 -2.18 -1.00 -8.80
CA GLY A 85 -1.48 -1.13 -10.07
C GLY A 85 -2.42 -1.10 -11.29
N GLY A 86 -2.34 -0.01 -12.08
CA GLY A 86 -3.07 0.16 -13.34
C GLY A 86 -4.57 0.47 -13.24
N LEU A 87 -5.09 0.82 -12.07
CA LEU A 87 -6.51 1.12 -11.87
C LEU A 87 -6.81 2.58 -12.27
N ARG A 88 -7.03 2.83 -13.56
CA ARG A 88 -7.22 4.19 -14.11
C ARG A 88 -8.65 4.52 -14.55
N THR A 89 -9.55 3.55 -14.57
CA THR A 89 -10.97 3.73 -14.96
C THR A 89 -11.89 3.05 -13.94
N LEU A 90 -13.15 3.49 -13.91
CA LEU A 90 -14.14 2.87 -13.04
C LEU A 90 -14.32 1.38 -13.35
N GLU A 91 -14.28 1.00 -14.62
CA GLU A 91 -14.34 -0.41 -15.06
C GLU A 91 -13.19 -1.25 -14.48
N HIS A 92 -11.95 -0.70 -14.49
CA HIS A 92 -10.80 -1.40 -13.89
C HIS A 92 -11.01 -1.61 -12.39
N ILE A 93 -11.50 -0.59 -11.66
CA ILE A 93 -11.77 -0.64 -10.24
C ILE A 93 -12.84 -1.70 -9.94
N GLU A 94 -13.97 -1.66 -10.65
CA GLU A 94 -15.08 -2.60 -10.46
C GLU A 94 -14.66 -4.04 -10.78
N ARG A 95 -13.89 -4.25 -11.85
CA ARG A 95 -13.37 -5.56 -12.21
C ARG A 95 -12.51 -6.17 -11.10
N VAL A 96 -11.60 -5.40 -10.51
CA VAL A 96 -10.74 -5.86 -9.43
C VAL A 96 -11.54 -6.17 -8.17
N LEU A 97 -12.45 -5.29 -7.78
CA LEU A 97 -13.32 -5.49 -6.62
C LEU A 97 -14.26 -6.69 -6.78
N ALA A 98 -14.82 -6.88 -7.98
CA ALA A 98 -15.64 -8.04 -8.33
C ALA A 98 -14.83 -9.34 -8.37
N SER A 99 -13.52 -9.27 -8.65
CA SER A 99 -12.62 -10.42 -8.66
C SER A 99 -12.23 -10.92 -7.27
N GLY A 100 -12.55 -10.17 -6.20
CA GLY A 100 -12.31 -10.59 -4.81
C GLY A 100 -11.34 -9.70 -4.02
N ALA A 101 -10.81 -8.62 -4.60
CA ALA A 101 -10.05 -7.66 -3.81
C ALA A 101 -10.94 -7.02 -2.74
N ASP A 102 -10.44 -6.90 -1.52
CA ASP A 102 -11.13 -6.21 -0.42
C ASP A 102 -11.10 -4.69 -0.61
N ARG A 103 -9.94 -4.14 -1.01
CA ARG A 103 -9.77 -2.71 -1.30
C ARG A 103 -9.06 -2.53 -2.65
N ALA A 104 -9.49 -1.51 -3.41
CA ALA A 104 -8.82 -1.02 -4.61
C ALA A 104 -7.98 0.21 -4.27
N ILE A 105 -6.68 0.17 -4.62
CA ILE A 105 -5.73 1.26 -4.36
C ILE A 105 -5.55 2.07 -5.64
N LEU A 106 -5.88 3.35 -5.58
CA LEU A 106 -5.86 4.29 -6.68
C LEU A 106 -4.72 5.29 -6.49
N GLY A 107 -3.75 5.30 -7.41
CA GLY A 107 -2.63 6.25 -7.42
C GLY A 107 -2.88 7.36 -8.45
N THR A 108 -2.28 7.24 -9.62
CA THR A 108 -2.30 8.22 -10.72
C THR A 108 -3.69 8.81 -11.02
N VAL A 109 -4.74 7.98 -11.01
CA VAL A 109 -6.12 8.42 -11.29
C VAL A 109 -6.63 9.42 -10.26
N ALA A 110 -6.14 9.40 -9.03
CA ALA A 110 -6.53 10.36 -8.00
C ALA A 110 -6.02 11.78 -8.30
N VAL A 111 -4.93 11.89 -9.05
CA VAL A 111 -4.38 13.17 -9.52
C VAL A 111 -5.02 13.60 -10.84
N GLU A 112 -5.12 12.66 -11.78
CA GLU A 112 -5.52 12.97 -13.17
C GLU A 112 -7.04 13.07 -13.37
N LYS A 113 -7.83 12.27 -12.62
CA LYS A 113 -9.30 12.13 -12.79
C LYS A 113 -10.01 11.99 -11.45
N PRO A 114 -10.04 13.04 -10.61
CA PRO A 114 -10.67 12.99 -9.29
C PRO A 114 -12.17 12.66 -9.35
N GLU A 115 -12.85 12.95 -10.46
CA GLU A 115 -14.25 12.57 -10.68
C GLU A 115 -14.44 11.04 -10.74
N THR A 116 -13.45 10.29 -11.25
CA THR A 116 -13.47 8.81 -11.23
C THR A 116 -13.36 8.30 -9.79
N VAL A 117 -12.54 8.94 -8.96
CA VAL A 117 -12.42 8.61 -7.53
C VAL A 117 -13.73 8.87 -6.81
N ALA A 118 -14.35 10.05 -7.03
CA ALA A 118 -15.63 10.41 -6.42
C ALA A 118 -16.72 9.36 -6.72
N GLU A 119 -16.82 8.95 -7.97
CA GLU A 119 -17.78 7.93 -8.38
C GLU A 119 -17.47 6.55 -7.81
N ALA A 120 -16.18 6.16 -7.76
CA ALA A 120 -15.75 4.91 -7.13
C ALA A 120 -16.09 4.89 -5.63
N VAL A 121 -15.84 5.99 -4.91
CA VAL A 121 -16.18 6.11 -3.48
C VAL A 121 -17.69 6.06 -3.27
N ARG A 122 -18.47 6.75 -4.11
CA ARG A 122 -19.94 6.69 -4.03
C ARG A 122 -20.48 5.27 -4.14
N ARG A 123 -19.86 4.42 -4.99
CA ARG A 123 -20.30 3.02 -5.22
C ARG A 123 -19.74 2.03 -4.20
N HIS A 124 -18.51 2.23 -3.76
CA HIS A 124 -17.76 1.21 -3.03
C HIS A 124 -17.27 1.65 -1.64
N GLY A 125 -17.45 2.93 -1.28
CA GLY A 125 -17.16 3.46 0.06
C GLY A 125 -15.72 3.19 0.51
N ASP A 126 -15.58 2.63 1.70
CA ASP A 126 -14.29 2.32 2.37
C ASP A 126 -13.41 1.30 1.64
N ARG A 127 -13.92 0.67 0.58
CA ARG A 127 -13.10 -0.20 -0.29
C ARG A 127 -12.20 0.58 -1.24
N ILE A 128 -12.35 1.90 -1.35
CA ILE A 128 -11.48 2.76 -2.14
C ILE A 128 -10.42 3.37 -1.25
N VAL A 129 -9.16 3.19 -1.62
CA VAL A 129 -7.98 3.70 -0.93
C VAL A 129 -7.15 4.50 -1.92
N ILE A 130 -6.61 5.65 -1.51
CA ILE A 130 -5.68 6.40 -2.34
C ILE A 130 -4.24 6.04 -1.97
N GLY A 131 -3.45 5.62 -2.97
CA GLY A 131 -2.00 5.53 -2.86
C GLY A 131 -1.36 6.88 -3.15
N ILE A 132 -0.68 7.42 -2.17
CA ILE A 132 0.07 8.69 -2.25
C ILE A 132 1.55 8.35 -2.17
N ASP A 133 2.17 8.19 -3.31
CA ASP A 133 3.59 7.99 -3.42
C ASP A 133 4.25 9.35 -3.60
N ALA A 134 5.18 9.73 -2.73
CA ALA A 134 5.76 11.06 -2.77
C ALA A 134 7.30 11.03 -2.70
N ARG A 135 7.92 11.96 -3.41
CA ARG A 135 9.35 12.26 -3.31
C ARG A 135 9.51 13.73 -2.94
N ASP A 136 10.25 14.02 -1.87
CA ASP A 136 10.41 15.38 -1.34
C ASP A 136 9.08 16.09 -1.06
N GLY A 137 8.06 15.33 -0.61
CA GLY A 137 6.73 15.84 -0.29
C GLY A 137 5.80 16.08 -1.48
N LEU A 138 6.25 15.93 -2.73
CA LEU A 138 5.45 16.05 -3.94
C LEU A 138 5.06 14.68 -4.50
N VAL A 139 3.82 14.57 -4.97
CA VAL A 139 3.24 13.31 -5.44
C VAL A 139 3.91 12.84 -6.74
N ALA A 140 4.31 11.58 -6.78
CA ALA A 140 4.76 10.88 -7.97
C ALA A 140 3.61 10.09 -8.58
N VAL A 141 3.56 10.03 -9.91
CA VAL A 141 2.51 9.36 -10.69
C VAL A 141 3.12 8.43 -11.74
N ARG A 142 2.28 7.60 -12.38
CA ARG A 142 2.66 6.70 -13.48
C ARG A 142 3.83 5.77 -13.16
N GLY A 143 3.76 5.09 -12.02
CA GLY A 143 4.83 4.20 -11.56
C GLY A 143 6.09 4.98 -11.13
N TRP A 144 5.90 6.19 -10.57
CA TRP A 144 6.93 7.09 -10.04
C TRP A 144 7.84 7.74 -11.10
N VAL A 145 7.48 7.60 -12.38
CA VAL A 145 8.27 8.17 -13.50
C VAL A 145 8.06 9.68 -13.62
N GLU A 146 6.88 10.15 -13.30
CA GLU A 146 6.51 11.56 -13.40
C GLU A 146 6.24 12.14 -12.02
N ARG A 147 6.64 13.41 -11.81
CA ARG A 147 6.36 14.17 -10.59
C ARG A 147 5.27 15.19 -10.87
N SER A 148 4.31 15.28 -9.98
CA SER A 148 3.28 16.33 -10.02
C SER A 148 3.67 17.53 -9.15
N ASP A 149 2.98 18.67 -9.34
CA ASP A 149 3.14 19.86 -8.48
C ASP A 149 2.25 19.79 -7.22
N ILE A 150 1.57 18.67 -6.98
CA ILE A 150 0.64 18.51 -5.86
C ILE A 150 1.40 17.96 -4.65
N SER A 151 1.25 18.60 -3.49
CA SER A 151 1.80 18.06 -2.25
C SER A 151 1.03 16.81 -1.80
N ALA A 152 1.72 15.89 -1.10
CA ALA A 152 1.09 14.69 -0.54
C ALA A 152 -0.07 15.06 0.41
N VAL A 153 0.09 16.11 1.22
CA VAL A 153 -0.95 16.59 2.15
C VAL A 153 -2.16 17.14 1.40
N ASP A 154 -1.96 17.90 0.32
CA ASP A 154 -3.07 18.44 -0.46
C ASP A 154 -3.84 17.36 -1.20
N LEU A 155 -3.15 16.33 -1.72
CA LEU A 155 -3.83 15.18 -2.30
C LEU A 155 -4.64 14.41 -1.24
N ALA A 156 -4.09 14.23 -0.04
CA ALA A 156 -4.81 13.58 1.06
C ALA A 156 -6.05 14.40 1.51
N ARG A 157 -5.96 15.73 1.58
CA ARG A 157 -7.10 16.62 1.85
C ARG A 157 -8.18 16.49 0.76
N LYS A 158 -7.79 16.50 -0.52
CA LYS A 158 -8.71 16.28 -1.65
C LYS A 158 -9.39 14.92 -1.56
N ALA A 159 -8.63 13.86 -1.28
CA ALA A 159 -9.16 12.52 -1.10
C ALA A 159 -10.21 12.46 0.00
N LYS A 160 -9.95 13.10 1.16
CA LYS A 160 -10.94 13.19 2.26
C LYS A 160 -12.22 13.91 1.83
N VAL A 161 -12.11 15.03 1.10
CA VAL A 161 -13.29 15.77 0.57
C VAL A 161 -14.12 14.90 -0.37
N LEU A 162 -13.48 14.00 -1.14
CA LEU A 162 -14.16 13.03 -2.01
C LEU A 162 -14.79 11.85 -1.23
N GLY A 163 -14.64 11.80 0.12
CA GLY A 163 -15.18 10.74 0.97
C GLY A 163 -14.28 9.52 1.13
N VAL A 164 -13.01 9.60 0.73
CA VAL A 164 -12.02 8.53 0.97
C VAL A 164 -11.72 8.43 2.46
N GLY A 165 -11.85 7.23 3.04
CA GLY A 165 -11.67 7.01 4.47
C GLY A 165 -10.21 6.84 4.91
N ARG A 166 -9.31 6.42 4.00
CA ARG A 166 -7.88 6.17 4.28
C ARG A 166 -6.99 6.33 3.06
N VAL A 167 -5.71 6.57 3.32
CA VAL A 167 -4.67 6.62 2.28
C VAL A 167 -3.49 5.72 2.66
N ILE A 168 -2.74 5.27 1.66
CA ILE A 168 -1.41 4.69 1.84
C ILE A 168 -0.41 5.79 1.47
N TYR A 169 0.50 6.10 2.37
CA TYR A 169 1.56 7.08 2.12
C TYR A 169 2.91 6.39 2.00
N THR A 170 3.53 6.49 0.80
CA THR A 170 4.87 5.95 0.51
C THR A 170 5.88 7.07 0.32
N ASP A 171 6.93 7.10 1.13
CA ASP A 171 8.12 7.91 0.82
C ASP A 171 8.98 7.12 -0.17
N VAL A 172 8.92 7.53 -1.46
CA VAL A 172 9.60 6.85 -2.58
C VAL A 172 11.11 6.82 -2.41
N SER A 173 11.70 7.86 -1.81
CA SER A 173 13.16 7.93 -1.60
C SER A 173 13.66 6.92 -0.56
N ARG A 174 12.76 6.37 0.24
CA ARG A 174 13.07 5.39 1.28
C ARG A 174 12.61 3.98 0.92
N ASP A 175 11.73 3.85 -0.10
CA ASP A 175 11.17 2.54 -0.45
C ASP A 175 12.23 1.57 -0.95
N GLY A 176 12.25 0.36 -0.38
CA GLY A 176 13.25 -0.66 -0.67
C GLY A 176 14.66 -0.40 -0.10
N MET A 177 14.92 0.72 0.58
CA MET A 177 16.26 1.11 1.04
C MET A 177 16.60 0.65 2.46
N LEU A 178 15.60 0.23 3.26
CA LEU A 178 15.79 -0.18 4.66
C LEU A 178 16.49 0.90 5.52
N GLY A 179 16.23 2.17 5.21
CA GLY A 179 16.81 3.33 5.88
C GLY A 179 15.94 3.95 6.97
N GLY A 180 14.85 3.29 7.32
CA GLY A 180 13.83 3.82 8.26
C GLY A 180 12.74 4.61 7.57
N VAL A 181 11.58 4.69 8.23
CA VAL A 181 10.36 5.37 7.73
C VAL A 181 10.49 6.89 7.92
N ASN A 182 9.81 7.65 7.08
CA ASN A 182 9.62 9.09 7.29
C ASN A 182 8.45 9.33 8.26
N PHE A 183 8.71 9.16 9.57
CA PHE A 183 7.69 9.26 10.61
C PHE A 183 7.00 10.62 10.64
N GLU A 184 7.79 11.68 10.54
CA GLU A 184 7.30 13.07 10.63
C GLU A 184 6.37 13.40 9.46
N ALA A 185 6.78 13.05 8.23
CA ALA A 185 5.94 13.27 7.06
C ALA A 185 4.65 12.44 7.11
N THR A 186 4.73 11.19 7.58
CA THR A 186 3.55 10.30 7.76
C THR A 186 2.57 10.88 8.79
N ALA A 187 3.07 11.25 9.97
CA ALA A 187 2.25 11.81 11.04
C ALA A 187 1.65 13.17 10.67
N ARG A 188 2.45 14.03 10.02
CA ARG A 188 2.00 15.32 9.51
C ARG A 188 0.87 15.15 8.50
N LEU A 189 1.02 14.24 7.53
CA LEU A 189 -0.02 13.98 6.54
C LEU A 189 -1.31 13.52 7.21
N ALA A 190 -1.24 12.58 8.16
CA ALA A 190 -2.39 12.09 8.89
C ALA A 190 -3.12 13.20 9.65
N SER A 191 -2.38 14.00 10.42
CA SER A 191 -2.94 15.07 11.26
C SER A 191 -3.47 16.25 10.44
N GLU A 192 -2.70 16.75 9.46
CA GLU A 192 -3.09 17.92 8.66
C GLU A 192 -4.22 17.65 7.68
N ALA A 193 -4.28 16.44 7.09
CA ALA A 193 -5.41 16.04 6.24
C ALA A 193 -6.58 15.49 7.06
N GLY A 194 -6.35 15.07 8.32
CA GLY A 194 -7.34 14.47 9.19
C GLY A 194 -7.93 13.19 8.60
N ILE A 195 -7.09 12.36 7.98
CA ILE A 195 -7.43 11.10 7.30
C ILE A 195 -6.60 9.96 7.86
N ARG A 196 -7.13 8.73 7.84
CA ARG A 196 -6.37 7.56 8.26
C ARG A 196 -5.25 7.26 7.28
N VAL A 197 -4.06 6.91 7.80
CA VAL A 197 -2.86 6.68 7.00
C VAL A 197 -2.25 5.32 7.29
N ILE A 198 -1.98 4.56 6.25
CA ILE A 198 -1.12 3.37 6.27
C ILE A 198 0.25 3.82 5.77
N ALA A 199 1.27 3.69 6.63
CA ALA A 199 2.64 4.05 6.28
C ALA A 199 3.26 3.04 5.31
N SER A 200 4.08 3.49 4.37
CA SER A 200 4.82 2.65 3.43
C SER A 200 6.19 3.24 3.12
N GLY A 201 7.13 2.37 2.76
CA GLY A 201 8.50 2.74 2.37
C GLY A 201 9.48 2.85 3.55
N GLY A 202 10.62 2.17 3.42
CA GLY A 202 11.78 2.32 4.29
C GLY A 202 11.81 1.50 5.58
N VAL A 203 10.75 0.82 5.99
CA VAL A 203 10.73 0.03 7.24
C VAL A 203 11.90 -0.94 7.28
N ALA A 204 12.75 -0.81 8.29
CA ALA A 204 13.98 -1.58 8.45
C ALA A 204 13.98 -2.48 9.69
N SER A 205 13.19 -2.14 10.72
CA SER A 205 13.24 -2.78 12.03
C SER A 205 11.89 -2.74 12.76
N GLU A 206 11.76 -3.57 13.81
CA GLU A 206 10.63 -3.51 14.74
C GLU A 206 10.52 -2.13 15.43
N LYS A 207 11.65 -1.47 15.67
CA LYS A 207 11.66 -0.11 16.25
C LYS A 207 10.88 0.87 15.36
N ASP A 208 11.01 0.76 14.05
CA ASP A 208 10.29 1.62 13.11
C ASP A 208 8.78 1.39 13.23
N VAL A 209 8.37 0.12 13.30
CA VAL A 209 6.94 -0.24 13.46
C VAL A 209 6.40 0.28 14.80
N ARG A 210 7.15 0.13 15.89
CA ARG A 210 6.77 0.64 17.21
C ARG A 210 6.66 2.16 17.23
N THR A 211 7.56 2.85 16.53
CA THR A 211 7.50 4.31 16.39
C THR A 211 6.23 4.74 15.66
N LEU A 212 5.89 4.10 14.52
CA LEU A 212 4.64 4.35 13.79
C LEU A 212 3.41 4.06 14.64
N TRP A 213 3.43 2.97 15.41
CA TRP A 213 2.37 2.63 16.33
C TRP A 213 2.10 3.76 17.36
N GLY A 214 3.13 4.47 17.81
CA GLY A 214 3.01 5.64 18.67
C GLY A 214 2.22 6.81 18.06
N TYR A 215 2.12 6.88 16.72
CA TYR A 215 1.37 7.91 16.01
C TYR A 215 -0.10 7.56 15.72
N ARG A 216 -0.65 6.49 16.32
CA ARG A 216 -2.07 6.10 16.12
C ARG A 216 -3.04 7.23 16.46
N ALA A 217 -2.76 7.98 17.54
CA ALA A 217 -3.59 9.12 17.92
C ALA A 217 -3.64 10.22 16.84
N CYS A 218 -2.64 10.28 15.95
CA CYS A 218 -2.59 11.20 14.82
C CYS A 218 -3.31 10.65 13.58
N GLY A 219 -3.78 9.39 13.60
CA GLY A 219 -4.47 8.76 12.48
C GLY A 219 -3.62 7.75 11.69
N VAL A 220 -2.43 7.36 12.18
CA VAL A 220 -1.65 6.28 11.56
C VAL A 220 -2.25 4.93 11.98
N GLU A 221 -2.91 4.22 11.04
CA GLU A 221 -3.66 2.99 11.34
C GLU A 221 -2.90 1.70 11.03
N GLY A 222 -1.75 1.77 10.37
CA GLY A 222 -0.98 0.58 10.02
C GLY A 222 0.28 0.87 9.23
N VAL A 223 0.97 -0.20 8.83
CA VAL A 223 2.22 -0.14 8.08
C VAL A 223 2.34 -1.27 7.07
N ILE A 224 2.82 -0.95 5.88
CA ILE A 224 3.17 -1.92 4.85
C ILE A 224 4.61 -2.37 5.05
N LEU A 225 4.79 -3.68 5.13
CA LEU A 225 6.06 -4.35 5.34
C LEU A 225 6.51 -5.05 4.06
N GLY A 226 7.56 -4.56 3.46
CA GLY A 226 8.13 -5.09 2.24
C GLY A 226 9.44 -5.83 2.49
N ARG A 227 10.53 -5.27 1.98
CA ARG A 227 11.88 -5.84 1.96
C ARG A 227 12.35 -6.35 3.31
N SER A 228 12.00 -5.67 4.41
CA SER A 228 12.38 -6.08 5.78
C SER A 228 11.88 -7.48 6.17
N LEU A 229 10.71 -7.90 5.66
CA LEU A 229 10.21 -9.27 5.86
C LEU A 229 10.96 -10.29 5.00
N TYR A 230 11.15 -9.99 3.71
CA TYR A 230 11.87 -10.87 2.79
C TYR A 230 13.32 -11.11 3.22
N GLU A 231 13.99 -10.09 3.74
CA GLU A 231 15.36 -10.18 4.26
C GLU A 231 15.44 -10.62 5.73
N LYS A 232 14.31 -11.04 6.31
CA LYS A 232 14.21 -11.55 7.70
C LYS A 232 14.76 -10.59 8.75
N ARG A 233 14.68 -9.28 8.51
CA ARG A 233 15.00 -8.25 9.50
C ARG A 233 13.90 -8.08 10.53
N ILE A 234 12.68 -8.45 10.16
CA ILE A 234 11.49 -8.47 11.00
C ILE A 234 10.88 -9.87 10.87
N ASP A 235 10.60 -10.50 11.99
CA ASP A 235 9.74 -11.68 12.05
C ASP A 235 8.29 -11.23 12.23
N LEU A 236 7.44 -11.54 11.24
CA LEU A 236 6.05 -11.09 11.23
C LEU A 236 5.25 -11.70 12.38
N ARG A 237 5.44 -12.98 12.68
CA ARG A 237 4.71 -13.70 13.72
C ARG A 237 5.03 -13.13 15.10
N ASP A 238 6.31 -12.90 15.35
CA ASP A 238 6.80 -12.33 16.60
C ASP A 238 6.28 -10.88 16.77
N LEU A 239 6.34 -10.09 15.68
CA LEU A 239 5.86 -8.71 15.68
C LEU A 239 4.34 -8.62 15.92
N GLN A 240 3.53 -9.51 15.33
CA GLN A 240 2.09 -9.59 15.58
C GLN A 240 1.78 -9.85 17.06
N THR A 241 2.52 -10.77 17.68
CA THR A 241 2.35 -11.07 19.10
C THR A 241 2.69 -9.88 19.97
N ARG A 242 3.77 -9.17 19.64
CA ARG A 242 4.23 -8.00 20.42
C ARG A 242 3.32 -6.79 20.25
N THR A 243 2.80 -6.53 19.06
CA THR A 243 1.89 -5.38 18.84
C THR A 243 0.63 -5.47 19.70
N CYS A 244 0.14 -6.67 20.00
CA CYS A 244 -0.98 -6.86 20.92
C CYS A 244 -0.66 -6.42 22.37
N SER A 245 0.62 -6.37 22.75
CA SER A 245 1.08 -5.98 24.10
C SER A 245 1.50 -4.50 24.20
N TRP A 246 1.56 -3.79 23.09
CA TRP A 246 1.90 -2.37 23.13
C TRP A 246 0.73 -1.57 23.69
N SER A 247 0.94 -0.90 24.78
CA SER A 247 -0.02 -0.03 25.49
C SER A 247 0.41 1.44 25.41
#